data_c9ab3169b252b9b94d4db6733744f176
#
_entry.id   c9ab3169b252b9b94d4db6733744f176
#
_cell.length_a   1.000
_cell.length_b   1.000
_cell.length_c   1.000
_cell.angle_alpha   90.00
_cell.angle_beta   90.00
_cell.angle_gamma   90.00
#
_symmetry.space_group_name_H-M   'P 1'
#
loop_
_entity.id
_entity.type
_entity.pdbx_description
1 polymer ?
#
loop_
_entity_poly.entity_id
_entity_poly.type
_entity_poly.pdbx_seq_one_letter_code
_entity_poly.pdbx_strand_id
1 'polypeptide(L)'
;MQLPDTAANRNGFALAGLRIAVGCLFLIFGQYKVFGTQFTMGGGFQSWINRFLQGGAAYPFMVPVLQRIVLPHATLIAFLVAYGELAIGLALVSGIWVRTASAFGLVYMLSLLFSANYPGAHVPLWQYFGASLDHSVLALCFLTFISGRSDKAFSIKKHLLKRRRAQIGS
;
A
#
# COMPACT_ATOMS: atom_id res chain seq x y z
N MET A 1 25.08 -10.47 -19.39
CA MET A 1 25.90 -10.67 -18.18
C MET A 1 25.00 -11.29 -17.11
N GLN A 2 25.11 -12.59 -16.85
CA GLN A 2 24.37 -13.26 -15.78
C GLN A 2 25.10 -12.98 -14.47
N LEU A 3 24.42 -12.34 -13.53
CA LEU A 3 24.95 -12.17 -12.17
C LEU A 3 25.10 -13.54 -11.52
N PRO A 4 26.17 -13.78 -10.76
CA PRO A 4 26.37 -15.05 -10.06
C PRO A 4 25.16 -15.33 -9.15
N ASP A 5 24.72 -16.59 -9.09
CA ASP A 5 23.51 -17.06 -8.37
C ASP A 5 23.41 -16.55 -6.91
N THR A 6 24.56 -16.34 -6.26
CA THR A 6 24.63 -15.80 -4.90
C THR A 6 24.16 -14.36 -4.79
N ALA A 7 24.47 -13.48 -5.76
CA ALA A 7 24.04 -12.08 -5.75
C ALA A 7 22.54 -11.97 -6.06
N ALA A 8 22.04 -12.75 -7.01
CA ALA A 8 20.61 -12.79 -7.34
C ALA A 8 19.76 -13.29 -6.15
N ASN A 9 20.27 -14.25 -5.38
CA ASN A 9 19.62 -14.74 -4.16
C ASN A 9 19.60 -13.67 -3.05
N ARG A 10 20.70 -12.96 -2.81
CA ARG A 10 20.79 -11.89 -1.81
C ARG A 10 19.80 -10.77 -2.09
N ASN A 11 19.70 -10.31 -3.33
CA ASN A 11 18.77 -9.27 -3.75
C ASN A 11 17.30 -9.73 -3.57
N GLY A 12 17.01 -10.99 -3.87
CA GLY A 12 15.70 -11.59 -3.64
C GLY A 12 15.32 -11.62 -2.16
N PHE A 13 16.25 -11.93 -1.26
CA PHE A 13 16.03 -11.89 0.19
C PHE A 13 15.81 -10.47 0.72
N ALA A 14 16.62 -9.50 0.29
CA ALA A 14 16.47 -8.11 0.70
C ALA A 14 15.10 -7.55 0.26
N LEU A 15 14.70 -7.81 -0.98
CA LEU A 15 13.42 -7.37 -1.50
C LEU A 15 12.23 -8.05 -0.79
N ALA A 16 12.37 -9.33 -0.43
CA ALA A 16 11.35 -10.02 0.35
C ALA A 16 11.27 -9.51 1.78
N GLY A 17 12.39 -9.16 2.41
CA GLY A 17 12.44 -8.51 3.72
C GLY A 17 11.72 -7.17 3.71
N LEU A 18 12.02 -6.31 2.74
CA LEU A 18 11.33 -5.01 2.58
C LEU A 18 9.82 -5.20 2.36
N ARG A 19 9.42 -6.17 1.52
CA ARG A 19 8.01 -6.51 1.28
C ARG A 19 7.29 -6.89 2.58
N ILE A 20 7.91 -7.77 3.40
CA ILE A 20 7.34 -8.20 4.67
C ILE A 20 7.23 -7.02 5.63
N ALA A 21 8.26 -6.17 5.73
CA ALA A 21 8.23 -4.98 6.58
C ALA A 21 7.09 -4.03 6.20
N VAL A 22 6.94 -3.70 4.90
CA VAL A 22 5.82 -2.88 4.40
C VAL A 22 4.48 -3.58 4.67
N GLY A 23 4.40 -4.90 4.47
CA GLY A 23 3.20 -5.67 4.79
C GLY A 23 2.81 -5.59 6.27
N CYS A 24 3.77 -5.67 7.18
CA CYS A 24 3.52 -5.52 8.63
C CYS A 24 3.01 -4.12 8.97
N LEU A 25 3.54 -3.06 8.36
CA LEU A 25 3.02 -1.71 8.53
C LEU A 25 1.55 -1.62 8.10
N PHE A 26 1.20 -2.17 6.93
CA PHE A 26 -0.18 -2.20 6.44
C PHE A 26 -1.11 -2.99 7.36
N LEU A 27 -0.65 -4.10 7.96
CA LEU A 27 -1.41 -4.85 8.95
C LEU A 27 -1.66 -4.03 10.23
N ILE A 28 -0.63 -3.35 10.73
CA ILE A 28 -0.74 -2.50 11.93
C ILE A 28 -1.76 -1.37 11.69
N PHE A 29 -1.63 -0.62 10.60
CA PHE A 29 -2.53 0.49 10.31
C PHE A 29 -3.94 0.01 9.96
N GLY A 30 -4.07 -1.06 9.18
CA GLY A 30 -5.36 -1.64 8.80
C GLY A 30 -6.14 -2.17 10.01
N GLN A 31 -5.49 -2.86 10.96
CA GLN A 31 -6.16 -3.36 12.16
C GLN A 31 -6.72 -2.22 13.02
N TYR A 32 -5.99 -1.11 13.20
CA TYR A 32 -6.51 0.04 13.94
C TYR A 32 -7.79 0.62 13.30
N LYS A 33 -7.85 0.64 11.98
CA LYS A 33 -9.01 1.14 11.24
C LYS A 33 -10.20 0.17 11.27
N VAL A 34 -9.94 -1.14 11.28
CA VAL A 34 -11.01 -2.17 11.33
C VAL A 34 -11.57 -2.33 12.74
N PHE A 35 -10.71 -2.47 13.73
CA PHE A 35 -11.15 -2.68 15.13
C PHE A 35 -11.51 -1.37 15.83
N GLY A 36 -10.93 -0.26 15.44
CA GLY A 36 -11.33 1.08 15.88
C GLY A 36 -12.48 1.61 15.05
N THR A 37 -13.72 1.38 15.48
CA THR A 37 -14.97 1.77 14.78
C THR A 37 -15.05 3.26 14.45
N GLN A 38 -14.25 4.10 15.12
CA GLN A 38 -14.19 5.54 14.89
C GLN A 38 -13.82 5.89 13.45
N PHE A 39 -12.90 5.12 12.82
CA PHE A 39 -12.51 5.40 11.44
C PHE A 39 -13.61 5.09 10.44
N THR A 40 -14.28 3.95 10.58
CA THR A 40 -15.27 3.46 9.61
C THR A 40 -16.69 3.97 9.88
N MET A 41 -17.16 3.87 11.12
CA MET A 41 -18.54 4.20 11.50
C MET A 41 -18.65 5.52 12.28
N GLY A 42 -17.60 5.93 12.98
CA GLY A 42 -17.60 7.13 13.83
C GLY A 42 -17.31 8.44 13.08
N GLY A 43 -17.32 8.43 11.74
CA GLY A 43 -17.06 9.63 10.94
C GLY A 43 -15.59 10.05 10.88
N GLY A 44 -14.66 9.24 11.40
CA GLY A 44 -13.23 9.55 11.41
C GLY A 44 -12.66 9.73 10.01
N PHE A 45 -12.99 8.85 9.08
CA PHE A 45 -12.58 8.96 7.68
C PHE A 45 -13.11 10.27 7.04
N GLN A 46 -14.40 10.58 7.24
CA GLN A 46 -15.01 11.80 6.73
C GLN A 46 -14.34 13.05 7.30
N SER A 47 -14.00 13.04 8.59
CA SER A 47 -13.27 14.12 9.26
C SER A 47 -11.88 14.31 8.66
N TRP A 48 -11.17 13.24 8.31
CA TRP A 48 -9.89 13.31 7.62
C TRP A 48 -10.01 13.95 6.25
N ILE A 49 -10.98 13.53 5.44
CA ILE A 49 -11.21 14.12 4.11
C ILE A 49 -11.57 15.59 4.20
N ASN A 50 -12.44 15.97 5.13
CA ASN A 50 -12.79 17.37 5.36
C ASN A 50 -11.56 18.21 5.77
N ARG A 51 -10.68 17.68 6.60
CA ARG A 51 -9.43 18.33 7.00
C ARG A 51 -8.50 18.58 5.80
N PHE A 52 -8.38 17.61 4.89
CA PHE A 52 -7.58 17.76 3.67
C PHE A 52 -8.13 18.86 2.77
N LEU A 53 -9.45 18.96 2.64
CA LEU A 53 -10.12 19.98 1.84
C LEU A 53 -10.02 21.37 2.48
N GLN A 54 -10.29 21.48 3.78
CA GLN A 54 -10.25 22.77 4.50
C GLN A 54 -8.82 23.30 4.65
N GLY A 55 -7.85 22.41 4.84
CA GLY A 55 -6.43 22.76 4.94
C GLY A 55 -5.75 23.04 3.60
N GLY A 56 -6.46 22.92 2.47
CA GLY A 56 -5.87 23.09 1.15
C GLY A 56 -4.79 22.06 0.81
N ALA A 57 -4.78 20.92 1.52
CA ALA A 57 -3.78 19.88 1.35
C ALA A 57 -4.07 18.94 0.17
N ALA A 58 -5.24 19.03 -0.44
CA ALA A 58 -5.61 18.26 -1.63
C ALA A 58 -5.16 18.98 -2.90
N TYR A 59 -4.61 18.21 -3.84
CA TYR A 59 -4.29 18.73 -5.17
C TYR A 59 -5.57 19.25 -5.87
N PRO A 60 -5.50 20.34 -6.66
CA PRO A 60 -6.70 20.96 -7.27
C PRO A 60 -7.56 19.97 -8.07
N PHE A 61 -6.94 19.02 -8.80
CA PHE A 61 -7.67 18.00 -9.56
C PHE A 61 -8.33 16.94 -8.66
N MET A 62 -7.81 16.73 -7.44
CA MET A 62 -8.35 15.77 -6.48
C MET A 62 -9.53 16.33 -5.68
N VAL A 63 -9.61 17.65 -5.51
CA VAL A 63 -10.71 18.31 -4.77
C VAL A 63 -12.10 17.85 -5.26
N PRO A 64 -12.44 17.92 -6.55
CA PRO A 64 -13.75 17.46 -7.02
C PRO A 64 -13.98 15.95 -6.81
N VAL A 65 -12.96 15.13 -6.86
CA VAL A 65 -13.05 13.69 -6.56
C VAL A 65 -13.41 13.48 -5.09
N LEU A 66 -12.74 14.18 -4.18
CA LEU A 66 -13.01 14.08 -2.75
C LEU A 66 -14.42 14.57 -2.41
N GLN A 67 -14.86 15.69 -3.00
CA GLN A 67 -16.16 16.28 -2.70
C GLN A 67 -17.34 15.53 -3.32
N ARG A 68 -17.22 15.09 -4.58
CA ARG A 68 -18.34 14.52 -5.34
C ARG A 68 -18.41 13.01 -5.29
N ILE A 69 -17.30 12.32 -5.02
CA ILE A 69 -17.24 10.87 -5.02
C ILE A 69 -16.94 10.34 -3.61
N VAL A 70 -15.88 10.82 -2.96
CA VAL A 70 -15.41 10.24 -1.70
C VAL A 70 -16.33 10.61 -0.54
N LEU A 71 -16.66 11.89 -0.35
CA LEU A 71 -17.49 12.34 0.77
C LEU A 71 -18.91 11.76 0.77
N PRO A 72 -19.64 11.72 -0.37
CA PRO A 72 -20.97 11.10 -0.39
C PRO A 72 -20.98 9.62 -0.06
N HIS A 73 -19.85 8.92 -0.28
CA HIS A 73 -19.69 7.50 -0.01
C HIS A 73 -18.68 7.22 1.09
N ALA A 74 -18.46 8.18 2.01
CA ALA A 74 -17.37 8.15 2.97
C ALA A 74 -17.32 6.86 3.80
N THR A 75 -18.45 6.37 4.31
CA THR A 75 -18.51 5.13 5.08
C THR A 75 -18.08 3.91 4.27
N LEU A 76 -18.60 3.76 3.05
CA LEU A 76 -18.22 2.65 2.17
C LEU A 76 -16.73 2.68 1.85
N ILE A 77 -16.21 3.86 1.49
CA ILE A 77 -14.79 4.03 1.16
C ILE A 77 -13.91 3.81 2.39
N ALA A 78 -14.34 4.23 3.58
CA ALA A 78 -13.64 3.95 4.83
C ALA A 78 -13.47 2.44 5.07
N PHE A 79 -14.53 1.64 4.83
CA PHE A 79 -14.44 0.18 4.90
C PHE A 79 -13.49 -0.39 3.84
N LEU A 80 -13.59 0.07 2.58
CA LEU A 80 -12.68 -0.35 1.51
C LEU A 80 -11.22 -0.05 1.84
N VAL A 81 -10.94 1.12 2.42
CA VAL A 81 -9.59 1.49 2.87
C VAL A 81 -9.13 0.57 4.01
N ALA A 82 -9.93 0.41 5.06
CA ALA A 82 -9.56 -0.36 6.24
C ALA A 82 -9.28 -1.84 5.91
N TYR A 83 -10.23 -2.49 5.22
CA TYR A 83 -10.07 -3.90 4.82
C TYR A 83 -9.07 -4.07 3.68
N GLY A 84 -8.96 -3.08 2.77
CA GLY A 84 -7.96 -3.04 1.71
C GLY A 84 -6.55 -3.03 2.26
N GLU A 85 -6.27 -2.23 3.28
CA GLU A 85 -4.96 -2.22 3.96
C GLU A 85 -4.63 -3.58 4.58
N LEU A 86 -5.59 -4.21 5.27
CA LEU A 86 -5.39 -5.56 5.80
C LEU A 86 -5.12 -6.59 4.71
N ALA A 87 -5.89 -6.56 3.63
CA ALA A 87 -5.72 -7.48 2.51
C ALA A 87 -4.34 -7.31 1.83
N ILE A 88 -3.92 -6.06 1.59
CA ILE A 88 -2.59 -5.74 1.06
C ILE A 88 -1.52 -6.26 2.01
N GLY A 89 -1.64 -5.96 3.31
CA GLY A 89 -0.69 -6.41 4.32
C GLY A 89 -0.55 -7.92 4.38
N LEU A 90 -1.67 -8.65 4.42
CA LEU A 90 -1.69 -10.12 4.40
C LEU A 90 -1.06 -10.69 3.13
N ALA A 91 -1.36 -10.13 1.97
CA ALA A 91 -0.80 -10.56 0.69
C ALA A 91 0.72 -10.35 0.65
N LEU A 92 1.19 -9.20 1.14
CA LEU A 92 2.63 -8.89 1.18
C LEU A 92 3.37 -9.79 2.16
N VAL A 93 2.87 -10.01 3.37
CA VAL A 93 3.53 -10.86 4.38
C VAL A 93 3.55 -12.31 3.92
N SER A 94 2.41 -12.84 3.44
CA SER A 94 2.31 -14.24 2.99
C SER A 94 3.06 -14.53 1.68
N GLY A 95 3.33 -13.49 0.87
CA GLY A 95 3.91 -13.65 -0.46
C GLY A 95 2.94 -14.22 -1.50
N ILE A 96 1.62 -14.09 -1.24
CA ILE A 96 0.56 -14.54 -2.15
C ILE A 96 -0.03 -13.28 -2.83
N TRP A 97 -0.23 -13.35 -4.15
CA TRP A 97 -0.77 -12.22 -4.95
C TRP A 97 -0.01 -10.90 -4.78
N VAL A 98 1.28 -10.95 -4.52
CA VAL A 98 2.12 -9.79 -4.23
C VAL A 98 1.96 -8.69 -5.28
N ARG A 99 1.97 -9.02 -6.57
CA ARG A 99 1.86 -8.03 -7.64
C ARG A 99 0.51 -7.32 -7.66
N THR A 100 -0.57 -8.07 -7.48
CA THR A 100 -1.94 -7.53 -7.42
C THR A 100 -2.09 -6.62 -6.21
N ALA A 101 -1.69 -7.10 -5.03
CA ALA A 101 -1.71 -6.30 -3.80
C ALA A 101 -0.86 -5.03 -3.92
N SER A 102 0.32 -5.14 -4.56
CA SER A 102 1.20 -3.99 -4.77
C SER A 102 0.61 -2.98 -5.77
N ALA A 103 -0.12 -3.42 -6.78
CA ALA A 103 -0.82 -2.50 -7.69
C ALA A 103 -1.90 -1.70 -6.95
N PHE A 104 -2.71 -2.35 -6.12
CA PHE A 104 -3.68 -1.66 -5.26
C PHE A 104 -3.00 -0.75 -4.24
N GLY A 105 -1.91 -1.19 -3.61
CA GLY A 105 -1.13 -0.38 -2.68
C GLY A 105 -0.54 0.86 -3.35
N LEU A 106 -0.02 0.74 -4.58
CA LEU A 106 0.48 1.87 -5.36
C LEU A 106 -0.63 2.90 -5.63
N VAL A 107 -1.78 2.45 -6.13
CA VAL A 107 -2.92 3.34 -6.38
C VAL A 107 -3.37 4.02 -5.08
N TYR A 108 -3.42 3.29 -3.99
CA TYR A 108 -3.80 3.82 -2.68
C TYR A 108 -2.81 4.88 -2.18
N MET A 109 -1.49 4.63 -2.25
CA MET A 109 -0.47 5.61 -1.84
C MET A 109 -0.50 6.86 -2.71
N LEU A 110 -0.68 6.73 -4.02
CA LEU A 110 -0.84 7.88 -4.91
C LEU A 110 -2.13 8.66 -4.60
N SER A 111 -3.22 7.97 -4.28
CA SER A 111 -4.46 8.63 -3.87
C SER A 111 -4.28 9.45 -2.59
N LEU A 112 -3.56 8.92 -1.60
CA LEU A 112 -3.22 9.64 -0.36
C LEU A 112 -2.28 10.83 -0.64
N LEU A 113 -1.25 10.63 -1.47
CA LEU A 113 -0.33 11.70 -1.86
C LEU A 113 -1.10 12.87 -2.47
N PHE A 114 -1.99 12.61 -3.40
CA PHE A 114 -2.76 13.66 -4.08
C PHE A 114 -3.89 14.25 -3.22
N SER A 115 -4.36 13.52 -2.22
CA SER A 115 -5.42 14.00 -1.32
C SER A 115 -4.90 14.83 -0.15
N ALA A 116 -3.65 14.63 0.28
CA ALA A 116 -3.18 15.13 1.57
C ALA A 116 -1.83 15.88 1.52
N ASN A 117 -1.14 15.91 0.37
CA ASN A 117 0.24 16.41 0.30
C ASN A 117 0.44 17.50 -0.74
N TYR A 118 -0.58 18.28 -1.07
CA TYR A 118 -0.42 19.44 -1.96
C TYR A 118 0.35 20.55 -1.26
N PRO A 119 1.54 20.94 -1.75
CA PRO A 119 2.38 21.90 -1.08
C PRO A 119 2.02 23.38 -1.42
N GLY A 120 1.05 23.58 -2.31
CA GLY A 120 0.72 24.91 -2.86
C GLY A 120 1.28 25.11 -4.27
N ALA A 121 0.95 26.27 -4.86
CA ALA A 121 1.49 26.69 -6.15
C ALA A 121 2.88 27.33 -5.98
N HIS A 122 3.72 27.21 -7.01
CA HIS A 122 5.05 27.87 -7.08
C HIS A 122 6.07 27.42 -6.03
N VAL A 123 5.97 26.19 -5.55
CA VAL A 123 6.97 25.58 -4.64
C VAL A 123 8.01 24.76 -5.42
N PRO A 124 9.19 24.47 -4.83
CA PRO A 124 10.19 23.59 -5.42
C PRO A 124 9.64 22.20 -5.77
N LEU A 125 10.10 21.62 -6.87
CA LEU A 125 9.57 20.34 -7.41
C LEU A 125 9.54 19.20 -6.38
N TRP A 126 10.55 19.12 -5.51
CA TRP A 126 10.63 18.05 -4.51
C TRP A 126 9.47 18.07 -3.50
N GLN A 127 8.87 19.22 -3.21
CA GLN A 127 7.73 19.32 -2.29
C GLN A 127 6.46 18.65 -2.84
N TYR A 128 6.33 18.55 -4.18
CA TYR A 128 5.20 17.83 -4.79
C TYR A 128 5.21 16.32 -4.55
N PHE A 129 6.34 15.75 -4.11
CA PHE A 129 6.43 14.35 -3.69
C PHE A 129 5.98 14.11 -2.24
N GLY A 130 5.46 15.14 -1.57
CA GLY A 130 5.05 15.14 -0.18
C GLY A 130 6.18 15.54 0.77
N ALA A 131 5.90 16.48 1.67
CA ALA A 131 6.90 17.01 2.59
C ALA A 131 7.51 15.95 3.51
N SER A 132 6.72 14.95 3.93
CA SER A 132 7.16 13.82 4.75
C SER A 132 7.73 12.64 3.94
N LEU A 133 7.58 12.67 2.61
CA LEU A 133 7.99 11.59 1.67
C LEU A 133 7.37 10.20 1.95
N ASP A 134 6.50 10.06 2.94
CA ASP A 134 5.92 8.79 3.38
C ASP A 134 5.13 8.06 2.28
N HIS A 135 4.15 8.74 1.69
CA HIS A 135 3.32 8.16 0.63
C HIS A 135 4.14 7.91 -0.65
N SER A 136 5.06 8.80 -0.99
CA SER A 136 5.92 8.66 -2.17
C SER A 136 6.89 7.48 -2.03
N VAL A 137 7.53 7.34 -0.87
CA VAL A 137 8.45 6.22 -0.61
C VAL A 137 7.72 4.88 -0.64
N LEU A 138 6.53 4.80 0.00
CA LEU A 138 5.72 3.59 -0.06
C LEU A 138 5.23 3.29 -1.49
N ALA A 139 4.87 4.29 -2.28
CA ALA A 139 4.53 4.12 -3.69
C ALA A 139 5.70 3.51 -4.49
N LEU A 140 6.92 3.99 -4.27
CA LEU A 140 8.13 3.43 -4.89
C LEU A 140 8.40 1.99 -4.42
N CYS A 141 8.17 1.66 -3.15
CA CYS A 141 8.24 0.27 -2.67
C CYS A 141 7.26 -0.63 -3.42
N PHE A 142 6.01 -0.21 -3.56
CA PHE A 142 5.01 -0.97 -4.31
C PHE A 142 5.38 -1.15 -5.79
N LEU A 143 5.88 -0.09 -6.44
CA LEU A 143 6.37 -0.17 -7.81
C LEU A 143 7.52 -1.18 -7.94
N THR A 144 8.42 -1.20 -6.96
CA THR A 144 9.51 -2.17 -6.90
C THR A 144 9.01 -3.60 -6.72
N PHE A 145 7.96 -3.83 -5.92
CA PHE A 145 7.35 -5.15 -5.75
C PHE A 145 6.60 -5.63 -7.00
N ILE A 146 6.02 -4.73 -7.78
CA ILE A 146 5.41 -5.04 -9.08
C ILE A 146 6.48 -5.49 -10.08
N SER A 147 7.56 -4.73 -10.19
CA SER A 147 8.64 -4.94 -11.17
C SER A 147 9.54 -6.10 -10.79
N GLY A 148 9.86 -6.22 -9.50
CA GLY A 148 10.73 -7.24 -8.95
C GLY A 148 10.02 -8.59 -8.77
N ARG A 149 10.84 -9.63 -8.57
CA ARG A 149 10.35 -10.99 -8.28
C ARG A 149 10.32 -11.25 -6.76
N SER A 150 9.81 -10.30 -5.99
CA SER A 150 9.74 -10.37 -4.52
C SER A 150 8.87 -11.51 -3.99
N ASP A 151 8.01 -12.07 -4.84
CA ASP A 151 7.16 -13.23 -4.56
C ASP A 151 7.93 -14.56 -4.54
N LYS A 152 9.17 -14.60 -5.06
CA LYS A 152 9.97 -15.85 -5.15
C LYS A 152 10.64 -16.25 -3.85
N ALA A 153 11.01 -15.31 -2.99
CA ALA A 153 11.60 -15.56 -1.68
C ALA A 153 10.54 -15.44 -0.58
N PHE A 154 10.57 -16.32 0.42
CA PHE A 154 9.64 -16.34 1.56
C PHE A 154 8.15 -16.32 1.15
N SER A 155 7.77 -17.19 0.18
CA SER A 155 6.37 -17.34 -0.23
C SER A 155 5.78 -18.63 0.31
N ILE A 156 4.65 -18.53 1.01
CA ILE A 156 3.88 -19.69 1.51
C ILE A 156 3.44 -20.58 0.35
N LYS A 157 3.12 -20.01 -0.81
CA LYS A 157 2.75 -20.76 -2.02
C LYS A 157 3.82 -21.78 -2.42
N LYS A 158 5.09 -21.43 -2.31
CA LYS A 158 6.22 -22.32 -2.65
C LYS A 158 6.30 -23.50 -1.68
N HIS A 159 6.04 -23.29 -0.39
CA HIS A 159 6.02 -24.36 0.62
C HIS A 159 4.82 -25.31 0.43
N LEU A 160 3.64 -24.79 0.13
CA LEU A 160 2.45 -25.60 -0.12
C LEU A 160 2.60 -26.48 -1.36
N LEU A 161 3.15 -25.93 -2.46
CA LEU A 161 3.40 -26.69 -3.68
C LEU A 161 4.46 -27.79 -3.48
N LYS A 162 5.49 -27.54 -2.66
CA LYS A 162 6.50 -28.55 -2.33
C LYS A 162 5.91 -29.70 -1.51
N ARG A 163 5.03 -29.40 -0.54
CA ARG A 163 4.32 -30.43 0.25
C ARG A 163 3.39 -31.29 -0.62
N ARG A 164 2.61 -30.67 -1.51
CA ARG A 164 1.74 -31.43 -2.43
C ARG A 164 2.51 -32.37 -3.35
N ARG A 165 3.65 -31.94 -3.89
CA ARG A 165 4.50 -32.81 -4.74
C ARG A 165 5.10 -33.99 -3.96
N ALA A 166 5.45 -33.80 -2.70
CA ALA A 166 5.94 -34.88 -1.84
C ALA A 166 4.86 -35.94 -1.52
N GLN A 167 3.58 -35.50 -1.42
CA GLN A 167 2.45 -36.42 -1.15
C GLN A 167 1.98 -37.22 -2.38
N ILE A 168 2.24 -36.73 -3.59
CA ILE A 168 1.82 -37.41 -4.85
C ILE A 168 2.93 -38.39 -5.34
N GLY A 169 4.17 -38.20 -4.85
CA GLY A 169 5.33 -39.04 -5.22
C GLY A 169 5.63 -40.16 -4.23
N SER A 170 4.83 -40.35 -3.18
CA SER A 170 4.83 -41.50 -2.25
C SER A 170 3.66 -42.42 -2.55
#